data_50fa1af637f7512c4d0f373d0b067bc1
#
_entry.id   50fa1af637f7512c4d0f373d0b067bc1
#
_cell.length_a   1.000
_cell.length_b   1.000
_cell.length_c   1.000
_cell.angle_alpha   90.00
_cell.angle_beta   90.00
_cell.angle_gamma   90.00
#
_symmetry.space_group_name_H-M   'P 1'
#
loop_
_entity.id
_entity.type
_entity.pdbx_description
1 polymer ?
#
loop_
_entity_poly.entity_id
_entity_poly.type
_entity_poly.pdbx_seq_one_letter_code
_entity_poly.pdbx_strand_id
1 'polypeptide(L)'
;LKNGGQIPQFTSCCPAWVRFAEIYFPELIPNLSSTRSCIAMEAAMIKTYFAEKKGIDPRKIVSVSVNPCTAKKAETKREEENAAARYHNDESLGMDTDISITTREFIRWIQEEHIDFNTVEESQFDDLIGMETGASIIFGNTGGVMEAAMRTAYKLITDKEPPPYALTHLEDVRGMEGVKEATVQLGDDVTLSVAVVHGGKNTRDFLNALKDSGKHYDFIEVMACPGGCIGGGGQPRTKLPQAVKTKEARIGGLYEADENYKWVASYENEEIQTLYKDF
;
A
#
# COMPACT_ATOMS: atom_id res chain seq x y z
N LEU A 1 -9.19 -17.38 2.13
CA LEU A 1 -9.31 -18.59 1.32
C LEU A 1 -9.44 -19.83 2.19
N LYS A 2 -8.41 -20.19 2.97
CA LYS A 2 -8.44 -21.43 3.80
C LYS A 2 -9.53 -21.46 4.86
N ASN A 3 -9.98 -20.32 5.36
CA ASN A 3 -10.90 -20.19 6.48
C ASN A 3 -12.30 -19.69 6.09
N GLY A 4 -12.64 -19.69 4.80
CA GLY A 4 -13.97 -19.30 4.33
C GLY A 4 -14.29 -17.81 4.47
N GLY A 5 -13.32 -16.92 4.27
CA GLY A 5 -13.54 -15.48 4.22
C GLY A 5 -14.44 -15.06 3.05
N GLN A 6 -15.00 -13.86 3.13
CA GLN A 6 -15.82 -13.32 2.04
C GLN A 6 -14.96 -13.03 0.80
N ILE A 7 -15.42 -13.46 -0.35
CA ILE A 7 -14.80 -13.22 -1.66
C ILE A 7 -15.83 -12.56 -2.61
N PRO A 8 -15.38 -11.71 -3.56
CA PRO A 8 -13.99 -11.28 -3.70
C PRO A 8 -13.53 -10.45 -2.49
N GLN A 9 -12.25 -10.59 -2.11
CA GLN A 9 -11.64 -9.68 -1.15
C GLN A 9 -11.05 -8.49 -1.90
N PHE A 10 -11.39 -7.27 -1.45
CA PHE A 10 -10.82 -6.04 -2.00
C PHE A 10 -9.68 -5.53 -1.12
N THR A 11 -8.69 -4.89 -1.75
CA THR A 11 -7.69 -4.10 -1.01
C THR A 11 -8.36 -2.91 -0.30
N SER A 12 -7.79 -2.47 0.84
CA SER A 12 -8.29 -1.36 1.65
C SER A 12 -7.25 -0.25 1.89
N CYS A 13 -6.06 -0.37 1.30
CA CYS A 13 -4.97 0.59 1.50
C CYS A 13 -5.19 1.96 0.81
N CYS A 14 -6.12 2.05 -0.15
CA CYS A 14 -6.46 3.31 -0.82
C CYS A 14 -7.65 4.00 -0.13
N PRO A 15 -7.46 5.09 0.64
CA PRO A 15 -8.55 5.73 1.38
C PRO A 15 -9.61 6.37 0.49
N ALA A 16 -9.26 6.78 -0.72
CA ALA A 16 -10.23 7.31 -1.67
C ALA A 16 -11.13 6.19 -2.22
N TRP A 17 -10.61 4.99 -2.40
CA TRP A 17 -11.39 3.82 -2.75
C TRP A 17 -12.31 3.40 -1.59
N VAL A 18 -11.79 3.29 -0.38
CA VAL A 18 -12.58 2.94 0.80
C VAL A 18 -13.75 3.92 0.95
N ARG A 19 -13.48 5.22 0.87
CA ARG A 19 -14.54 6.24 0.94
C ARG A 19 -15.53 6.16 -0.21
N PHE A 20 -15.09 5.81 -1.40
CA PHE A 20 -15.96 5.58 -2.55
C PHE A 20 -16.87 4.37 -2.32
N ALA A 21 -16.34 3.27 -1.79
CA ALA A 21 -17.13 2.09 -1.44
C ALA A 21 -18.17 2.41 -0.35
N GLU A 22 -17.78 3.09 0.72
CA GLU A 22 -18.69 3.51 1.80
C GLU A 22 -19.90 4.29 1.27
N ILE A 23 -19.70 5.16 0.29
CA ILE A 23 -20.77 6.05 -0.23
C ILE A 23 -21.62 5.39 -1.31
N TYR A 24 -21.00 4.66 -2.24
CA TYR A 24 -21.66 4.21 -3.46
C TYR A 24 -21.89 2.70 -3.54
N PHE A 25 -21.16 1.92 -2.76
CA PHE A 25 -21.20 0.46 -2.73
C PHE A 25 -21.09 -0.09 -1.30
N PRO A 26 -21.95 0.39 -0.36
CA PRO A 26 -21.84 0.00 1.05
C PRO A 26 -21.99 -1.51 1.28
N GLU A 27 -22.63 -2.22 0.36
CA GLU A 27 -22.76 -3.67 0.37
C GLU A 27 -21.42 -4.40 0.21
N LEU A 28 -20.37 -3.72 -0.31
CA LEU A 28 -19.03 -4.29 -0.47
C LEU A 28 -18.12 -4.06 0.75
N ILE A 29 -18.55 -3.31 1.74
CA ILE A 29 -17.73 -3.07 2.94
C ILE A 29 -17.28 -4.36 3.61
N PRO A 30 -18.13 -5.40 3.77
CA PRO A 30 -17.69 -6.68 4.33
C PRO A 30 -16.61 -7.42 3.52
N ASN A 31 -16.45 -7.06 2.25
CA ASN A 31 -15.45 -7.62 1.36
C ASN A 31 -14.12 -6.85 1.36
N LEU A 32 -14.06 -5.69 2.00
CA LEU A 32 -12.79 -4.96 2.16
C LEU A 32 -11.84 -5.72 3.09
N SER A 33 -10.57 -5.71 2.77
CA SER A 33 -9.54 -6.22 3.69
C SER A 33 -9.61 -5.48 5.02
N SER A 34 -9.51 -6.21 6.12
CA SER A 34 -9.40 -5.64 7.46
C SER A 34 -8.01 -5.08 7.76
N THR A 35 -7.05 -5.33 6.88
CA THR A 35 -5.69 -4.78 6.99
C THR A 35 -5.73 -3.27 6.77
N ARG A 36 -5.15 -2.53 7.69
CA ARG A 36 -5.01 -1.08 7.56
C ARG A 36 -4.07 -0.70 6.41
N SER A 37 -4.09 0.57 6.03
CA SER A 37 -3.12 1.07 5.07
C SER A 37 -1.70 1.07 5.64
N CYS A 38 -0.69 1.06 4.76
CA CYS A 38 0.72 1.01 5.15
C CYS A 38 1.06 2.10 6.19
N ILE A 39 0.64 3.36 5.95
CA ILE A 39 0.93 4.45 6.89
C ILE A 39 0.22 4.27 8.24
N ALA A 40 -0.99 3.71 8.24
CA ALA A 40 -1.74 3.48 9.47
C ALA A 40 -1.13 2.35 10.30
N MET A 41 -0.64 1.29 9.66
CA MET A 41 0.09 0.21 10.34
C MET A 41 1.41 0.72 10.91
N GLU A 42 2.20 1.41 10.09
CA GLU A 42 3.50 1.95 10.50
C GLU A 42 3.38 2.93 11.66
N ALA A 43 2.46 3.89 11.57
CA ALA A 43 2.24 4.88 12.63
C ALA A 43 1.82 4.23 13.96
N ALA A 44 0.98 3.19 13.91
CA ALA A 44 0.62 2.42 15.10
C ALA A 44 1.85 1.73 15.70
N MET A 45 2.69 1.09 14.87
CA MET A 45 3.90 0.40 15.33
C MET A 45 4.95 1.37 15.88
N ILE A 46 5.08 2.56 15.31
CA ILE A 46 5.96 3.62 15.83
C ILE A 46 5.59 4.00 17.27
N LYS A 47 4.29 4.21 17.54
CA LYS A 47 3.81 4.62 18.88
C LYS A 47 3.61 3.45 19.86
N THR A 48 3.74 2.20 19.41
CA THR A 48 3.66 1.01 20.26
C THR A 48 5.01 0.28 20.33
N TYR A 49 5.26 -0.63 19.42
CA TYR A 49 6.44 -1.50 19.39
C TYR A 49 7.76 -0.71 19.43
N PHE A 50 7.96 0.26 18.53
CA PHE A 50 9.17 1.04 18.48
C PHE A 50 9.37 1.87 19.75
N ALA A 51 8.32 2.53 20.24
CA ALA A 51 8.34 3.30 21.46
C ALA A 51 8.76 2.44 22.66
N GLU A 52 8.19 1.24 22.82
CA GLU A 52 8.52 0.30 23.89
C GLU A 52 9.96 -0.21 23.78
N LYS A 53 10.39 -0.66 22.60
CA LYS A 53 11.75 -1.19 22.39
C LYS A 53 12.84 -0.13 22.61
N LYS A 54 12.57 1.12 22.29
CA LYS A 54 13.50 2.25 22.49
C LYS A 54 13.34 2.92 23.85
N GLY A 55 12.35 2.56 24.65
CA GLY A 55 12.07 3.19 25.95
C GLY A 55 11.64 4.65 25.83
N ILE A 56 10.95 4.99 24.73
CA ILE A 56 10.44 6.34 24.45
C ILE A 56 9.00 6.45 24.90
N ASP A 57 8.66 7.52 25.61
CA ASP A 57 7.25 7.83 25.92
C ASP A 57 6.52 8.15 24.60
N PRO A 58 5.50 7.36 24.20
CA PRO A 58 4.80 7.55 22.94
C PRO A 58 4.15 8.93 22.79
N ARG A 59 3.86 9.64 23.90
CA ARG A 59 3.35 11.03 23.89
C ARG A 59 4.37 12.04 23.38
N LYS A 60 5.65 11.67 23.34
CA LYS A 60 6.75 12.50 22.82
C LYS A 60 7.05 12.22 21.35
N ILE A 61 6.37 11.26 20.75
CA ILE A 61 6.53 10.90 19.34
C ILE A 61 5.52 11.70 18.51
N VAL A 62 6.04 12.37 17.47
CA VAL A 62 5.23 13.00 16.44
C VAL A 62 5.40 12.19 15.16
N SER A 63 4.37 11.44 14.79
CA SER A 63 4.35 10.63 13.57
C SER A 63 3.94 11.47 12.36
N VAL A 64 4.84 11.59 11.40
CA VAL A 64 4.61 12.38 10.18
C VAL A 64 4.64 11.48 8.95
N SER A 65 3.55 11.45 8.19
CA SER A 65 3.50 10.71 6.93
C SER A 65 3.67 11.62 5.72
N VAL A 66 4.57 11.25 4.80
CA VAL A 66 4.77 11.92 3.51
C VAL A 66 4.20 11.04 2.40
N ASN A 67 3.15 11.54 1.71
CA ASN A 67 2.37 10.69 0.80
C ASN A 67 2.16 11.33 -0.58
N PRO A 68 2.08 10.53 -1.64
CA PRO A 68 1.63 10.99 -2.96
C PRO A 68 0.12 11.30 -3.01
N CYS A 69 -0.59 11.20 -1.88
CA CYS A 69 -2.04 11.14 -1.78
C CYS A 69 -2.61 12.25 -0.91
N THR A 70 -3.63 12.96 -1.38
CA THR A 70 -4.37 13.96 -0.58
C THR A 70 -5.42 13.33 0.34
N ALA A 71 -5.96 12.15 -0.04
CA ALA A 71 -6.98 11.46 0.75
C ALA A 71 -6.42 10.87 2.07
N LYS A 72 -5.11 10.65 2.14
CA LYS A 72 -4.43 10.24 3.39
C LYS A 72 -4.62 11.25 4.52
N LYS A 73 -4.73 12.54 4.19
CA LYS A 73 -5.04 13.59 5.19
C LYS A 73 -6.41 13.41 5.86
N ALA A 74 -7.35 12.78 5.19
CA ALA A 74 -8.66 12.46 5.76
C ALA A 74 -8.64 11.10 6.47
N GLU A 75 -7.91 10.12 5.94
CA GLU A 75 -7.73 8.81 6.56
C GLU A 75 -7.15 8.93 7.96
N THR A 76 -6.05 9.67 8.13
CA THR A 76 -5.37 9.84 9.43
C THR A 76 -6.22 10.54 10.50
N LYS A 77 -7.41 11.03 10.14
CA LYS A 77 -8.36 11.67 11.05
C LYS A 77 -9.61 10.81 11.35
N ARG A 78 -9.64 9.58 10.84
CA ARG A 78 -10.74 8.66 11.12
C ARG A 78 -10.64 8.17 12.57
N GLU A 79 -11.77 8.04 13.24
CA GLU A 79 -11.83 7.65 14.66
C GLU A 79 -11.15 6.31 14.94
N GLU A 80 -11.14 5.40 14.00
CA GLU A 80 -10.47 4.11 14.10
C GLU A 80 -8.93 4.17 14.03
N GLU A 81 -8.34 5.29 13.59
CA GLU A 81 -6.89 5.47 13.44
C GLU A 81 -6.21 5.91 14.76
N ASN A 82 -6.51 5.19 15.83
CA ASN A 82 -6.03 5.42 17.20
C ASN A 82 -5.60 4.11 17.88
N ALA A 83 -4.94 3.21 17.16
CA ALA A 83 -4.55 1.89 17.68
C ALA A 83 -3.59 2.00 18.87
N ALA A 84 -2.64 2.93 18.82
CA ALA A 84 -1.68 3.16 19.90
C ALA A 84 -2.40 3.64 21.19
N ALA A 85 -3.37 4.55 21.07
CA ALA A 85 -4.16 5.00 22.20
C ALA A 85 -4.93 3.84 22.88
N ARG A 86 -5.51 2.95 22.07
CA ARG A 86 -6.18 1.74 22.57
C ARG A 86 -5.21 0.75 23.21
N TYR A 87 -4.04 0.54 22.57
CA TYR A 87 -3.02 -0.37 23.07
C TYR A 87 -2.50 0.04 24.45
N HIS A 88 -2.15 1.32 24.61
CA HIS A 88 -1.64 1.87 25.88
C HIS A 88 -2.76 2.20 26.87
N ASN A 89 -4.03 2.09 26.47
CA ASN A 89 -5.19 2.54 27.24
C ASN A 89 -5.05 4.01 27.68
N ASP A 90 -4.57 4.87 26.76
CA ASP A 90 -4.29 6.29 27.00
C ASP A 90 -4.83 7.14 25.81
N GLU A 91 -6.00 7.72 25.99
CA GLU A 91 -6.65 8.58 24.97
C GLU A 91 -5.85 9.86 24.66
N SER A 92 -4.94 10.28 25.54
CA SER A 92 -4.11 11.46 25.32
C SER A 92 -3.11 11.31 24.16
N LEU A 93 -2.86 10.07 23.72
CA LEU A 93 -2.04 9.77 22.53
C LEU A 93 -2.71 10.19 21.21
N GLY A 94 -4.05 10.29 21.22
CA GLY A 94 -4.79 10.71 20.03
C GLY A 94 -4.65 9.74 18.86
N MET A 95 -4.45 10.29 17.66
CA MET A 95 -4.31 9.50 16.43
C MET A 95 -2.92 8.90 16.29
N ASP A 96 -2.83 7.77 15.58
CA ASP A 96 -1.55 7.09 15.31
C ASP A 96 -0.64 7.99 14.45
N THR A 97 -1.18 8.62 13.41
CA THR A 97 -0.48 9.63 12.58
C THR A 97 -0.89 11.04 12.99
N ASP A 98 0.04 11.84 13.45
CA ASP A 98 -0.23 13.23 13.89
C ASP A 98 -0.35 14.17 12.69
N ILE A 99 0.54 14.04 11.72
CA ILE A 99 0.63 14.94 10.56
C ILE A 99 0.72 14.12 9.27
N SER A 100 -0.06 14.48 8.28
CA SER A 100 0.04 13.92 6.93
C SER A 100 0.28 15.05 5.93
N ILE A 101 1.42 15.01 5.24
CA ILE A 101 1.80 15.95 4.18
C ILE A 101 1.93 15.22 2.84
N THR A 102 1.72 15.97 1.77
CA THR A 102 1.88 15.44 0.41
C THR A 102 3.32 15.58 -0.07
N THR A 103 3.72 14.77 -1.05
CA THR A 103 5.02 14.90 -1.73
C THR A 103 5.27 16.34 -2.20
N ARG A 104 4.24 17.04 -2.73
CA ARG A 104 4.39 18.44 -3.14
C ARG A 104 4.60 19.41 -1.98
N GLU A 105 3.94 19.18 -0.85
CA GLU A 105 4.13 20.00 0.36
C GLU A 105 5.52 19.77 0.93
N PHE A 106 5.99 18.54 0.93
CA PHE A 106 7.34 18.19 1.36
C PHE A 106 8.42 18.84 0.46
N ILE A 107 8.27 18.75 -0.87
CA ILE A 107 9.18 19.40 -1.82
C ILE A 107 9.21 20.93 -1.58
N ARG A 108 8.04 21.54 -1.35
CA ARG A 108 7.98 22.97 -1.05
C ARG A 108 8.72 23.31 0.23
N TRP A 109 8.51 22.52 1.28
CA TRP A 109 9.19 22.72 2.55
C TRP A 109 10.71 22.63 2.44
N ILE A 110 11.22 21.63 1.73
CA ILE A 110 12.65 21.50 1.41
C ILE A 110 13.18 22.75 0.70
N GLN A 111 12.40 23.29 -0.26
CA GLN A 111 12.78 24.50 -0.99
C GLN A 111 12.76 25.76 -0.09
N GLU A 112 11.79 25.90 0.78
CA GLU A 112 11.66 26.99 1.75
C GLU A 112 12.81 26.98 2.77
N GLU A 113 13.25 25.79 3.19
CA GLU A 113 14.41 25.61 4.09
C GLU A 113 15.77 25.67 3.37
N HIS A 114 15.78 25.91 2.05
CA HIS A 114 16.97 25.99 1.22
C HIS A 114 17.88 24.73 1.28
N ILE A 115 17.29 23.56 1.46
CA ILE A 115 18.01 22.28 1.48
C ILE A 115 18.31 21.87 0.04
N ASP A 116 19.61 21.77 -0.31
CA ASP A 116 20.04 21.20 -1.59
C ASP A 116 20.22 19.68 -1.46
N PHE A 117 19.29 18.92 -2.02
CA PHE A 117 19.31 17.46 -1.99
C PHE A 117 20.58 16.83 -2.58
N ASN A 118 21.28 17.53 -3.48
CA ASN A 118 22.52 17.01 -4.06
C ASN A 118 23.71 17.08 -3.09
N THR A 119 23.57 17.79 -1.99
CA THR A 119 24.63 17.97 -0.98
C THR A 119 24.32 17.30 0.36
N VAL A 120 23.12 16.71 0.49
CA VAL A 120 22.76 15.96 1.71
C VAL A 120 23.51 14.64 1.72
N GLU A 121 24.20 14.36 2.83
CA GLU A 121 24.86 13.07 3.02
C GLU A 121 23.82 11.94 3.18
N GLU A 122 24.12 10.80 2.56
CA GLU A 122 23.28 9.61 2.70
C GLU A 122 23.38 9.05 4.12
N SER A 123 22.26 8.62 4.69
CA SER A 123 22.20 7.95 5.98
C SER A 123 21.30 6.71 5.89
N GLN A 124 21.35 5.88 6.92
CA GLN A 124 20.47 4.72 7.03
C GLN A 124 19.19 5.10 7.79
N PHE A 125 18.12 4.34 7.54
CA PHE A 125 16.92 4.40 8.37
C PHE A 125 17.20 3.88 9.78
N ASP A 126 16.35 4.25 10.74
CA ASP A 126 16.40 3.70 12.08
C ASP A 126 16.06 2.19 12.05
N ASP A 127 16.71 1.43 12.92
CA ASP A 127 16.46 -0.01 13.10
C ASP A 127 15.09 -0.29 13.74
N LEU A 128 14.68 -1.54 13.74
CA LEU A 128 13.45 -2.16 14.23
C LEU A 128 12.29 -2.21 13.22
N ILE A 129 12.02 -1.14 12.48
CA ILE A 129 10.93 -1.03 11.50
C ILE A 129 11.34 -0.16 10.30
N GLY A 130 12.63 0.06 10.11
CA GLY A 130 13.15 0.89 9.02
C GLY A 130 13.49 0.13 7.74
N MET A 131 13.53 -1.20 7.81
CA MET A 131 13.85 -2.05 6.66
C MET A 131 12.70 -2.14 5.68
N GLU A 132 12.97 -1.99 4.39
CA GLU A 132 12.00 -2.15 3.32
C GLU A 132 12.33 -3.34 2.40
N THR A 133 11.44 -3.64 1.47
CA THR A 133 11.60 -4.68 0.44
C THR A 133 11.10 -4.18 -0.91
N GLY A 134 11.48 -4.83 -1.99
CA GLY A 134 10.95 -4.53 -3.32
C GLY A 134 9.43 -4.55 -3.37
N ALA A 135 8.79 -5.47 -2.65
CA ALA A 135 7.33 -5.52 -2.53
C ALA A 135 6.73 -4.23 -1.97
N SER A 136 7.39 -3.55 -1.02
CA SER A 136 6.90 -2.27 -0.48
C SER A 136 7.04 -1.13 -1.50
N ILE A 137 8.11 -1.15 -2.28
CA ILE A 137 8.39 -0.12 -3.30
C ILE A 137 7.30 -0.12 -4.37
N ILE A 138 6.92 -1.29 -4.89
CA ILE A 138 5.92 -1.40 -5.97
C ILE A 138 4.49 -1.07 -5.55
N PHE A 139 4.18 -0.93 -4.26
CA PHE A 139 2.86 -0.51 -3.78
C PHE A 139 2.37 0.81 -4.38
N GLY A 140 3.28 1.64 -4.85
CA GLY A 140 2.95 2.88 -5.55
C GLY A 140 2.31 2.69 -6.92
N ASN A 141 2.49 1.54 -7.55
CA ASN A 141 2.01 1.21 -8.88
C ASN A 141 0.65 0.53 -8.84
N THR A 142 -0.18 0.74 -9.87
CA THR A 142 -1.35 -0.10 -10.11
C THR A 142 -0.89 -1.53 -10.45
N GLY A 143 -1.39 -2.50 -9.73
CA GLY A 143 -0.95 -3.91 -9.78
C GLY A 143 0.15 -4.27 -8.79
N GLY A 144 0.81 -3.26 -8.19
CA GLY A 144 1.92 -3.51 -7.28
C GLY A 144 1.50 -4.14 -5.95
N VAL A 145 0.33 -3.77 -5.41
CA VAL A 145 -0.21 -4.42 -4.20
C VAL A 145 -0.59 -5.87 -4.49
N MET A 146 -1.20 -6.11 -5.66
CA MET A 146 -1.53 -7.47 -6.12
C MET A 146 -0.27 -8.32 -6.22
N GLU A 147 0.75 -7.83 -6.92
CA GLU A 147 1.99 -8.55 -7.11
C GLU A 147 2.71 -8.83 -5.78
N ALA A 148 2.82 -7.84 -4.90
CA ALA A 148 3.40 -8.01 -3.56
C ALA A 148 2.63 -9.03 -2.71
N ALA A 149 1.30 -9.02 -2.78
CA ALA A 149 0.46 -9.99 -2.08
C ALA A 149 0.68 -11.42 -2.63
N MET A 150 0.78 -11.58 -3.95
CA MET A 150 0.98 -12.90 -4.57
C MET A 150 2.35 -13.49 -4.23
N ARG A 151 3.41 -12.68 -4.16
CA ARG A 151 4.74 -13.12 -3.70
C ARG A 151 4.67 -13.76 -2.31
N THR A 152 4.03 -13.08 -1.37
CA THR A 152 3.88 -13.58 0.02
C THR A 152 2.89 -14.74 0.11
N ALA A 153 1.77 -14.68 -0.62
CA ALA A 153 0.77 -15.74 -0.64
C ALA A 153 1.34 -17.07 -1.14
N TYR A 154 2.20 -17.03 -2.17
CA TYR A 154 2.86 -18.24 -2.66
C TYR A 154 3.66 -18.91 -1.54
N LYS A 155 4.51 -18.17 -0.84
CA LYS A 155 5.31 -18.69 0.29
C LYS A 155 4.43 -19.28 1.40
N LEU A 156 3.39 -18.57 1.80
CA LEU A 156 2.49 -19.00 2.87
C LEU A 156 1.64 -20.24 2.51
N ILE A 157 1.32 -20.42 1.23
CA ILE A 157 0.49 -21.53 0.77
C ILE A 157 1.34 -22.78 0.53
N THR A 158 2.51 -22.63 -0.09
CA THR A 158 3.33 -23.73 -0.56
C THR A 158 4.50 -24.08 0.36
N ASP A 159 4.84 -23.19 1.29
CA ASP A 159 6.08 -23.19 2.08
C ASP A 159 7.37 -23.24 1.23
N LYS A 160 7.26 -22.88 -0.05
CA LYS A 160 8.39 -22.79 -0.99
C LYS A 160 8.66 -21.36 -1.38
N GLU A 161 9.88 -21.07 -1.79
CA GLU A 161 10.19 -19.79 -2.43
C GLU A 161 9.46 -19.70 -3.78
N PRO A 162 8.91 -18.52 -4.12
CA PRO A 162 8.28 -18.33 -5.43
C PRO A 162 9.33 -18.51 -6.54
N PRO A 163 8.94 -19.17 -7.64
CA PRO A 163 9.83 -19.31 -8.79
C PRO A 163 10.28 -17.91 -9.27
N PRO A 164 11.58 -17.72 -9.57
CA PRO A 164 12.05 -16.49 -10.17
C PRO A 164 11.19 -16.11 -11.38
N TYR A 165 10.81 -14.85 -11.49
CA TYR A 165 9.96 -14.26 -12.53
C TYR A 165 8.47 -14.64 -12.50
N ALA A 166 8.05 -15.80 -12.01
CA ALA A 166 6.64 -16.22 -12.09
C ALA A 166 5.68 -15.35 -11.24
N LEU A 167 6.16 -14.77 -10.14
CA LEU A 167 5.38 -13.90 -9.26
C LEU A 167 6.07 -12.54 -8.99
N THR A 168 7.30 -12.39 -9.43
CA THR A 168 8.06 -11.14 -9.36
C THR A 168 7.87 -10.28 -10.61
N HIS A 169 7.23 -10.83 -11.65
CA HIS A 169 6.95 -10.18 -12.91
C HIS A 169 5.56 -10.59 -13.40
N LEU A 170 4.52 -10.23 -12.67
CA LEU A 170 3.13 -10.49 -13.08
C LEU A 170 2.72 -9.50 -14.18
N GLU A 171 3.19 -9.72 -15.40
CA GLU A 171 2.96 -8.84 -16.56
C GLU A 171 1.47 -8.55 -16.79
N ASP A 172 0.60 -9.53 -16.58
CA ASP A 172 -0.85 -9.39 -16.79
C ASP A 172 -1.49 -8.35 -15.85
N VAL A 173 -0.86 -8.01 -14.71
CA VAL A 173 -1.37 -6.99 -13.78
C VAL A 173 -0.58 -5.69 -13.83
N ARG A 174 0.49 -5.61 -14.63
CA ARG A 174 1.31 -4.41 -14.84
C ARG A 174 0.72 -3.48 -15.91
N GLY A 175 1.21 -2.26 -15.98
CA GLY A 175 0.86 -1.28 -17.02
C GLY A 175 -0.32 -0.37 -16.67
N MET A 176 -0.66 0.49 -17.63
CA MET A 176 -1.63 1.60 -17.48
C MET A 176 -3.05 1.27 -17.91
N GLU A 177 -3.36 0.03 -18.26
CA GLU A 177 -4.73 -0.38 -18.57
C GLU A 177 -5.62 -0.26 -17.33
N GLY A 178 -6.80 0.32 -17.50
CA GLY A 178 -7.67 0.71 -16.38
C GLY A 178 -8.27 -0.45 -15.60
N VAL A 179 -8.45 -1.60 -16.25
CA VAL A 179 -8.89 -2.87 -15.67
C VAL A 179 -8.01 -3.97 -16.25
N LYS A 180 -7.41 -4.74 -15.39
CA LYS A 180 -6.56 -5.89 -15.75
C LYS A 180 -7.06 -7.11 -14.99
N GLU A 181 -7.11 -8.24 -15.64
CA GLU A 181 -7.60 -9.50 -15.08
C GLU A 181 -6.53 -10.58 -15.30
N ALA A 182 -6.27 -11.38 -14.30
CA ALA A 182 -5.30 -12.47 -14.39
C ALA A 182 -5.76 -13.71 -13.63
N THR A 183 -5.19 -14.83 -14.02
CA THR A 183 -5.27 -16.09 -13.27
C THR A 183 -3.88 -16.39 -12.73
N VAL A 184 -3.75 -16.45 -11.42
CA VAL A 184 -2.46 -16.65 -10.74
C VAL A 184 -2.41 -18.02 -10.13
N GLN A 185 -1.41 -18.81 -10.53
CA GLN A 185 -1.17 -20.14 -9.98
C GLN A 185 -0.25 -20.06 -8.77
N LEU A 186 -0.72 -20.50 -7.60
CA LEU A 186 0.05 -20.57 -6.37
C LEU A 186 0.34 -22.01 -6.00
N GLY A 187 1.47 -22.54 -6.49
CA GLY A 187 1.81 -23.95 -6.36
C GLY A 187 0.97 -24.84 -7.27
N ASP A 188 0.83 -26.10 -6.90
CA ASP A 188 0.17 -27.10 -7.76
C ASP A 188 -1.36 -27.09 -7.60
N ASP A 189 -1.86 -26.70 -6.41
CA ASP A 189 -3.25 -26.93 -6.01
C ASP A 189 -4.12 -25.67 -5.93
N VAL A 190 -3.53 -24.47 -5.99
CA VAL A 190 -4.27 -23.22 -5.78
C VAL A 190 -4.16 -22.30 -6.99
N THR A 191 -5.32 -22.01 -7.59
CA THR A 191 -5.44 -21.06 -8.69
C THR A 191 -6.35 -19.92 -8.23
N LEU A 192 -5.88 -18.68 -8.36
CA LEU A 192 -6.65 -17.49 -8.00
C LEU A 192 -7.06 -16.71 -9.25
N SER A 193 -8.31 -16.29 -9.29
CA SER A 193 -8.81 -15.30 -10.24
C SER A 193 -8.69 -13.92 -9.61
N VAL A 194 -7.95 -13.02 -10.24
CA VAL A 194 -7.65 -11.70 -9.68
C VAL A 194 -7.97 -10.57 -10.66
N ALA A 195 -8.25 -9.39 -10.13
CA ALA A 195 -8.43 -8.18 -10.93
C ALA A 195 -7.69 -7.00 -10.31
N VAL A 196 -7.18 -6.12 -11.17
CA VAL A 196 -6.56 -4.85 -10.80
C VAL A 196 -7.29 -3.73 -11.50
N VAL A 197 -7.83 -2.80 -10.72
CA VAL A 197 -8.65 -1.70 -11.23
C VAL A 197 -8.11 -0.37 -10.73
N HIS A 198 -7.92 0.58 -11.63
CA HIS A 198 -7.52 1.92 -11.21
C HIS A 198 -8.31 3.04 -11.93
N GLY A 199 -8.47 4.15 -11.21
CA GLY A 199 -9.25 5.30 -11.67
C GLY A 199 -10.74 5.17 -11.34
N GLY A 200 -11.33 6.21 -10.77
CA GLY A 200 -12.70 6.17 -10.23
C GLY A 200 -13.79 5.79 -11.24
N LYS A 201 -13.63 6.18 -12.52
CA LYS A 201 -14.57 5.78 -13.57
C LYS A 201 -14.49 4.26 -13.83
N ASN A 202 -13.27 3.75 -14.03
CA ASN A 202 -13.06 2.33 -14.29
C ASN A 202 -13.54 1.48 -13.11
N THR A 203 -13.30 1.94 -11.87
CA THR A 203 -13.78 1.28 -10.65
C THR A 203 -15.30 1.20 -10.64
N ARG A 204 -16.01 2.29 -10.94
CA ARG A 204 -17.48 2.30 -10.99
C ARG A 204 -18.02 1.36 -12.06
N ASP A 205 -17.47 1.44 -13.26
CA ASP A 205 -17.92 0.63 -14.40
C ASP A 205 -17.65 -0.86 -14.13
N PHE A 206 -16.47 -1.21 -13.60
CA PHE A 206 -16.12 -2.57 -13.21
C PHE A 206 -17.04 -3.14 -12.13
N LEU A 207 -17.30 -2.40 -11.06
CA LEU A 207 -18.17 -2.86 -9.97
C LEU A 207 -19.63 -3.04 -10.41
N ASN A 208 -20.14 -2.16 -11.27
CA ASN A 208 -21.47 -2.32 -11.84
C ASN A 208 -21.55 -3.57 -12.72
N ALA A 209 -20.55 -3.78 -13.58
CA ALA A 209 -20.49 -4.97 -14.42
C ALA A 209 -20.33 -6.25 -13.59
N LEU A 210 -19.58 -6.21 -12.50
CA LEU A 210 -19.37 -7.35 -11.61
C LEU A 210 -20.67 -7.87 -11.02
N LYS A 211 -21.59 -6.98 -10.60
CA LYS A 211 -22.89 -7.35 -10.04
C LYS A 211 -23.72 -8.22 -10.99
N ASP A 212 -23.62 -7.95 -12.29
CA ASP A 212 -24.47 -8.58 -13.31
C ASP A 212 -23.78 -9.73 -14.06
N SER A 213 -22.44 -9.81 -13.96
CA SER A 213 -21.66 -10.72 -14.82
C SER A 213 -21.60 -12.17 -14.38
N GLY A 214 -21.85 -12.44 -13.10
CA GLY A 214 -21.59 -13.76 -12.50
C GLY A 214 -20.09 -14.16 -12.49
N LYS A 215 -19.18 -13.26 -12.88
CA LYS A 215 -17.73 -13.51 -12.81
C LYS A 215 -17.29 -13.67 -11.35
N HIS A 216 -16.37 -14.60 -11.16
CA HIS A 216 -15.76 -14.84 -9.86
C HIS A 216 -14.34 -14.27 -9.81
N TYR A 217 -14.02 -13.59 -8.70
CA TYR A 217 -12.68 -13.20 -8.35
C TYR A 217 -12.40 -13.56 -6.88
N ASP A 218 -11.19 -13.97 -6.60
CA ASP A 218 -10.74 -14.22 -5.24
C ASP A 218 -10.21 -12.93 -4.58
N PHE A 219 -9.45 -12.14 -5.35
CA PHE A 219 -8.84 -10.91 -4.84
C PHE A 219 -8.85 -9.79 -5.89
N ILE A 220 -9.23 -8.59 -5.46
CA ILE A 220 -9.33 -7.41 -6.34
C ILE A 220 -8.54 -6.26 -5.73
N GLU A 221 -7.55 -5.76 -6.46
CA GLU A 221 -6.89 -4.50 -6.14
C GLU A 221 -7.67 -3.33 -6.72
N VAL A 222 -7.95 -2.32 -5.89
CA VAL A 222 -8.57 -1.08 -6.35
C VAL A 222 -7.76 0.14 -5.92
N MET A 223 -7.38 0.97 -6.89
CA MET A 223 -6.75 2.26 -6.66
C MET A 223 -7.57 3.39 -7.32
N ALA A 224 -7.94 4.40 -6.55
CA ALA A 224 -8.77 5.50 -7.06
C ALA A 224 -8.05 6.39 -8.09
N CYS A 225 -6.71 6.47 -8.02
CA CYS A 225 -5.92 7.31 -8.93
C CYS A 225 -5.50 6.55 -10.18
N PRO A 226 -5.54 7.17 -11.39
CA PRO A 226 -5.02 6.55 -12.60
C PRO A 226 -3.53 6.25 -12.52
N GLY A 227 -3.17 4.97 -12.69
CA GLY A 227 -1.79 4.47 -12.57
C GLY A 227 -1.38 4.09 -11.13
N GLY A 228 -2.28 4.25 -10.16
CA GLY A 228 -1.98 4.02 -8.75
C GLY A 228 -1.51 5.29 -8.02
N CYS A 229 -0.81 5.11 -6.90
CA CYS A 229 -0.35 6.21 -6.06
C CYS A 229 0.67 7.13 -6.76
N ILE A 230 1.40 6.63 -7.75
CA ILE A 230 2.31 7.43 -8.60
C ILE A 230 1.57 8.55 -9.36
N GLY A 231 0.27 8.39 -9.59
CA GLY A 231 -0.64 9.39 -10.17
C GLY A 231 -1.46 10.16 -9.12
N GLY A 232 -1.13 10.02 -7.85
CA GLY A 232 -1.87 10.58 -6.73
C GLY A 232 -1.95 12.11 -6.73
N GLY A 233 -3.01 12.63 -6.09
CA GLY A 233 -3.27 14.08 -6.02
C GLY A 233 -2.21 14.88 -5.27
N GLY A 234 -1.34 14.23 -4.49
CA GLY A 234 -0.21 14.82 -3.78
C GLY A 234 1.11 14.86 -4.57
N GLN A 235 1.17 14.18 -5.71
CA GLN A 235 2.36 14.18 -6.57
C GLN A 235 2.55 15.48 -7.35
N PRO A 236 3.78 15.84 -7.73
CA PRO A 236 4.04 16.90 -8.68
C PRO A 236 3.24 16.73 -9.96
N ARG A 237 2.57 17.81 -10.38
CA ARG A 237 1.71 17.79 -11.57
C ARG A 237 2.53 17.97 -12.83
N THR A 238 2.21 17.20 -13.85
CA THR A 238 2.71 17.36 -15.22
C THR A 238 1.62 17.89 -16.13
N LYS A 239 2.00 18.73 -17.10
CA LYS A 239 1.07 19.23 -18.12
C LYS A 239 0.68 18.12 -19.09
N LEU A 240 -0.54 18.13 -19.58
CA LEU A 240 -0.93 17.36 -20.74
C LEU A 240 -0.15 17.87 -21.97
N PRO A 241 0.33 17.00 -22.88
CA PRO A 241 0.12 15.56 -22.98
C PRO A 241 1.15 14.68 -22.21
N GLN A 242 2.12 15.23 -21.49
CA GLN A 242 3.20 14.50 -20.83
C GLN A 242 2.75 13.66 -19.63
N ALA A 243 1.52 13.85 -19.14
CA ALA A 243 1.06 13.22 -17.91
C ALA A 243 1.09 11.67 -17.95
N VAL A 244 0.79 11.07 -19.11
CA VAL A 244 0.84 9.60 -19.26
C VAL A 244 2.27 9.12 -19.20
N LYS A 245 3.16 9.69 -20.04
CA LYS A 245 4.59 9.35 -20.06
C LYS A 245 5.27 9.52 -18.70
N THR A 246 4.87 10.54 -17.94
CA THR A 246 5.40 10.74 -16.57
C THR A 246 4.96 9.62 -15.63
N LYS A 247 3.73 9.15 -15.74
CA LYS A 247 3.27 8.02 -14.91
C LYS A 247 3.98 6.73 -15.30
N GLU A 248 4.10 6.46 -16.60
CA GLU A 248 4.84 5.31 -17.12
C GLU A 248 6.31 5.32 -16.63
N ALA A 249 6.97 6.47 -16.67
CA ALA A 249 8.32 6.61 -16.15
C ALA A 249 8.41 6.37 -14.63
N ARG A 250 7.41 6.85 -13.85
CA ARG A 250 7.36 6.59 -12.41
C ARG A 250 7.12 5.11 -12.10
N ILE A 251 6.23 4.45 -12.87
CA ILE A 251 5.99 3.00 -12.76
C ILE A 251 7.28 2.24 -13.06
N GLY A 252 7.95 2.56 -14.17
CA GLY A 252 9.21 1.93 -14.54
C GLY A 252 10.28 2.08 -13.46
N GLY A 253 10.43 3.30 -12.90
CA GLY A 253 11.41 3.54 -11.83
C GLY A 253 11.14 2.76 -10.55
N LEU A 254 9.87 2.53 -10.17
CA LEU A 254 9.57 1.69 -9.00
C LEU A 254 9.84 0.20 -9.27
N TYR A 255 9.54 -0.30 -10.46
CA TYR A 255 9.87 -1.68 -10.82
C TYR A 255 11.39 -1.89 -10.96
N GLU A 256 12.11 -0.93 -11.53
CA GLU A 256 13.58 -0.95 -11.60
C GLU A 256 14.18 -0.98 -10.17
N ALA A 257 13.64 -0.21 -9.25
CA ALA A 257 14.07 -0.22 -7.86
C ALA A 257 13.79 -1.58 -7.19
N ASP A 258 12.62 -2.17 -7.41
CA ASP A 258 12.25 -3.51 -6.93
C ASP A 258 13.23 -4.59 -7.45
N GLU A 259 13.52 -4.58 -8.76
CA GLU A 259 14.43 -5.54 -9.39
C GLU A 259 15.87 -5.46 -8.85
N ASN A 260 16.30 -4.27 -8.45
CA ASN A 260 17.62 -4.04 -7.89
C ASN A 260 17.67 -4.19 -6.36
N TYR A 261 16.54 -4.44 -5.71
CA TYR A 261 16.49 -4.57 -4.26
C TYR A 261 16.92 -5.97 -3.81
N LYS A 262 17.61 -6.05 -2.68
CA LYS A 262 18.11 -7.32 -2.14
C LYS A 262 16.99 -8.27 -1.73
N TRP A 263 15.94 -7.73 -1.13
CA TRP A 263 14.78 -8.48 -0.65
C TRP A 263 13.55 -8.07 -1.47
N VAL A 264 13.00 -9.02 -2.20
CA VAL A 264 11.90 -8.73 -3.14
C VAL A 264 10.50 -8.98 -2.56
N ALA A 265 10.40 -9.74 -1.47
CA ALA A 265 9.14 -10.09 -0.86
C ALA A 265 9.07 -9.68 0.62
N SER A 266 7.86 -9.32 1.08
CA SER A 266 7.64 -8.83 2.45
C SER A 266 8.03 -9.82 3.54
N TYR A 267 7.92 -11.14 3.29
CA TYR A 267 8.33 -12.17 4.24
C TYR A 267 9.86 -12.27 4.43
N GLU A 268 10.66 -11.66 3.55
CA GLU A 268 12.11 -11.60 3.68
C GLU A 268 12.58 -10.50 4.65
N ASN A 269 11.68 -9.63 5.09
CA ASN A 269 11.98 -8.57 6.04
C ASN A 269 12.15 -9.13 7.45
N GLU A 270 13.40 -9.17 7.92
CA GLU A 270 13.76 -9.74 9.23
C GLU A 270 13.21 -8.91 10.40
N GLU A 271 13.06 -7.58 10.23
CA GLU A 271 12.46 -6.72 11.25
C GLU A 271 10.98 -7.04 11.44
N ILE A 272 10.24 -7.26 10.34
CA ILE A 272 8.84 -7.67 10.38
C ILE A 272 8.69 -9.09 10.98
N GLN A 273 9.58 -10.02 10.63
CA GLN A 273 9.57 -11.34 11.24
C GLN A 273 9.81 -11.27 12.75
N THR A 274 10.72 -10.39 13.18
CA THR A 274 11.01 -10.16 14.60
C THR A 274 9.81 -9.50 15.29
N LEU A 275 9.19 -8.51 14.67
CA LEU A 275 7.97 -7.88 15.17
C LEU A 275 6.87 -8.93 15.47
N TYR A 276 6.57 -9.82 14.52
CA TYR A 276 5.54 -10.87 14.71
C TYR A 276 5.89 -11.92 15.76
N LYS A 277 7.15 -12.05 16.16
CA LYS A 277 7.56 -12.94 17.26
C LYS A 277 7.47 -12.27 18.61
N ASP A 278 7.80 -10.98 18.67
CA ASP A 278 8.02 -10.24 19.89
C ASP A 278 6.80 -9.45 20.36
N PHE A 279 5.83 -9.22 19.48
CA PHE A 279 4.70 -8.34 19.69
C PHE A 279 3.37 -8.96 19.19
#